data_ff0def16def887a85db6c42feab4ddb2
#
_entry.id   ff0def16def887a85db6c42feab4ddb2
#
_cell.length_a   1.000
_cell.length_b   1.000
_cell.length_c   1.000
_cell.angle_alpha   90.00
_cell.angle_beta   90.00
_cell.angle_gamma   90.00
#
_symmetry.space_group_name_H-M   'P 1'
#
loop_
_entity.id
_entity.type
_entity.pdbx_description
1 polymer ?
#
loop_
_entity_poly.entity_id
_entity_poly.type
_entity_poly.pdbx_seq_one_letter_code
_entity_poly.pdbx_strand_id
1 'polypeptide(L)'
;PRSRGLGDVYKRQQQSVTYSFIYEKSRVTIDSALVEENSGEELILVRIQDPTPGIWTFHVSASGSLYNGNFHMWLPITEFLSTPVYFLNPDPDMTLTEPSMAPEVLSVSTYNAENNSFYAESGRGFGRTGQIRPDLSAPGVNISTIDGCRTGSSMAAAITAGAVAQFFQWSVIEGNNRLAESREIRSYFIRGAVRTQGLNYPNREWGYGRLNLEETFNALLRV
;
A
#
# COMPACT_ATOMS: atom_id res chain seq x y z
N PRO A 1 16.35 -28.08 -13.33
CA PRO A 1 16.34 -27.39 -12.07
C PRO A 1 16.18 -28.39 -10.95
N ARG A 2 17.21 -28.60 -10.15
CA ARG A 2 17.14 -29.45 -8.98
C ARG A 2 16.69 -28.59 -7.82
N SER A 3 15.48 -28.81 -7.30
CA SER A 3 15.04 -28.20 -6.06
C SER A 3 15.95 -28.69 -4.93
N ARG A 4 16.76 -27.85 -4.36
CA ARG A 4 17.41 -28.09 -3.08
C ARG A 4 16.56 -27.42 -2.02
N GLY A 5 16.04 -28.25 -1.08
CA GLY A 5 15.31 -27.71 0.07
C GLY A 5 16.21 -26.81 0.89
N LEU A 6 15.79 -25.58 1.11
CA LEU A 6 16.30 -24.75 2.19
C LEU A 6 15.87 -25.43 3.50
N GLY A 7 16.78 -25.57 4.44
CA GLY A 7 16.48 -26.14 5.76
C GLY A 7 15.39 -25.36 6.47
N ASP A 8 14.66 -26.04 7.35
CA ASP A 8 13.59 -25.44 8.14
C ASP A 8 14.08 -24.28 8.98
N VAL A 9 13.49 -23.11 8.79
CA VAL A 9 13.68 -21.97 9.70
C VAL A 9 12.73 -22.19 10.87
N TYR A 10 13.23 -22.82 11.95
CA TYR A 10 12.47 -23.01 13.17
C TYR A 10 12.32 -21.70 13.96
N LYS A 11 11.13 -21.51 14.55
CA LYS A 11 10.81 -20.44 15.49
C LYS A 11 11.89 -20.29 16.57
N ARG A 12 12.81 -19.34 16.40
CA ARG A 12 13.61 -18.79 17.49
C ARG A 12 13.75 -17.29 17.27
N GLN A 13 13.69 -16.55 18.37
CA GLN A 13 13.77 -15.08 18.41
C GLN A 13 14.97 -14.58 17.61
N GLN A 14 14.70 -13.67 16.65
CA GLN A 14 15.69 -12.97 15.81
C GLN A 14 16.84 -13.89 15.33
N GLN A 15 16.59 -14.67 14.32
CA GLN A 15 17.65 -15.47 13.68
C GLN A 15 17.93 -14.98 12.28
N SER A 16 19.22 -14.85 12.00
CA SER A 16 19.73 -14.68 10.64
C SER A 16 20.44 -15.97 10.22
N VAL A 17 20.00 -16.55 9.12
CA VAL A 17 20.63 -17.76 8.56
C VAL A 17 21.03 -17.47 7.12
N THR A 18 22.28 -17.82 6.78
CA THR A 18 22.81 -17.62 5.42
C THR A 18 23.13 -18.97 4.78
N TYR A 19 22.61 -19.17 3.57
CA TYR A 19 22.90 -20.32 2.73
C TYR A 19 23.72 -19.87 1.52
N SER A 20 24.77 -20.62 1.19
CA SER A 20 25.59 -20.38 0.01
C SER A 20 25.39 -21.52 -0.98
N PHE A 21 24.93 -21.19 -2.17
CA PHE A 21 24.73 -22.12 -3.28
C PHE A 21 25.95 -22.08 -4.17
N ILE A 22 26.87 -23.05 -4.02
CA ILE A 22 28.18 -23.04 -4.67
C ILE A 22 28.08 -23.11 -6.19
N TYR A 23 27.16 -23.91 -6.70
CA TYR A 23 27.00 -24.09 -8.15
C TYR A 23 26.32 -22.92 -8.83
N GLU A 24 25.32 -22.35 -8.15
CA GLU A 24 24.56 -21.19 -8.59
C GLU A 24 25.27 -19.87 -8.28
N LYS A 25 26.34 -19.91 -7.46
CA LYS A 25 27.09 -18.75 -6.95
C LYS A 25 26.21 -17.73 -6.21
N SER A 26 25.02 -18.14 -5.83
CA SER A 26 24.05 -17.29 -5.14
C SER A 26 24.14 -17.46 -3.63
N ARG A 27 23.89 -16.38 -2.88
CA ARG A 27 23.81 -16.38 -1.42
C ARG A 27 22.44 -15.94 -0.98
N VAL A 28 21.78 -16.74 -0.15
CA VAL A 28 20.46 -16.43 0.41
C VAL A 28 20.58 -16.22 1.91
N THR A 29 20.21 -15.05 2.40
CA THR A 29 20.12 -14.73 3.83
C THR A 29 18.65 -14.59 4.20
N ILE A 30 18.23 -15.29 5.23
CA ILE A 30 16.87 -15.25 5.78
C ILE A 30 16.97 -14.69 7.19
N ASP A 31 16.36 -13.54 7.39
CA ASP A 31 16.23 -12.90 8.70
C ASP A 31 14.79 -13.02 9.16
N SER A 32 14.55 -13.59 10.31
CA SER A 32 13.23 -13.66 10.95
C SER A 32 13.17 -12.72 12.14
N ALA A 33 12.21 -11.81 12.14
CA ALA A 33 11.81 -11.01 13.29
C ALA A 33 10.48 -11.56 13.80
N LEU A 34 10.45 -11.96 15.07
CA LEU A 34 9.40 -12.81 15.57
C LEU A 34 8.03 -12.21 15.65
N VAL A 35 7.92 -10.95 15.99
CA VAL A 35 6.62 -10.29 16.11
C VAL A 35 6.86 -8.80 15.93
N GLU A 36 6.19 -8.24 14.97
CA GLU A 36 6.05 -6.79 14.92
C GLU A 36 5.10 -6.37 16.05
N GLU A 37 5.55 -5.49 16.93
CA GLU A 37 4.82 -5.12 18.17
C GLU A 37 3.41 -4.59 17.93
N ASN A 38 3.17 -3.95 16.77
CA ASN A 38 1.89 -3.34 16.47
C ASN A 38 0.88 -4.30 15.81
N SER A 39 1.34 -5.27 15.03
CA SER A 39 0.46 -6.20 14.29
C SER A 39 0.41 -7.60 14.88
N GLY A 40 1.40 -7.99 15.68
CA GLY A 40 1.56 -9.35 16.16
C GLY A 40 1.96 -10.35 15.08
N GLU A 41 2.37 -9.87 13.91
CA GLU A 41 2.72 -10.70 12.75
C GLU A 41 4.22 -11.04 12.74
N GLU A 42 4.55 -12.17 12.15
CA GLU A 42 5.93 -12.59 11.93
C GLU A 42 6.42 -12.00 10.60
N LEU A 43 7.56 -11.29 10.63
CA LEU A 43 8.22 -10.77 9.46
C LEU A 43 9.43 -11.65 9.11
N ILE A 44 9.49 -12.12 7.87
CA ILE A 44 10.62 -12.84 7.32
C ILE A 44 11.18 -12.05 6.14
N LEU A 45 12.43 -11.61 6.25
CA LEU A 45 13.14 -10.92 5.18
C LEU A 45 14.07 -11.92 4.49
N VAL A 46 13.87 -12.10 3.18
CA VAL A 46 14.72 -12.95 2.34
C VAL A 46 15.56 -12.07 1.43
N ARG A 47 16.88 -12.12 1.57
CA ARG A 47 17.83 -11.42 0.71
C ARG A 47 18.57 -12.42 -0.16
N ILE A 48 18.57 -12.21 -1.47
CA ILE A 48 19.26 -13.05 -2.43
C ILE A 48 20.32 -12.20 -3.11
N GLN A 49 21.58 -12.54 -2.89
CA GLN A 49 22.73 -11.93 -3.55
C GLN A 49 23.15 -12.78 -4.74
N ASP A 50 23.44 -12.12 -5.85
CA ASP A 50 23.84 -12.75 -7.12
C ASP A 50 22.86 -13.86 -7.54
N PRO A 51 21.56 -13.57 -7.68
CA PRO A 51 20.55 -14.58 -8.01
C PRO A 51 20.82 -15.15 -9.41
N THR A 52 20.89 -16.47 -9.51
CA THR A 52 20.90 -17.12 -10.81
C THR A 52 19.56 -16.92 -11.50
N PRO A 53 19.54 -16.55 -12.80
CA PRO A 53 18.30 -16.44 -13.57
C PRO A 53 17.49 -17.71 -13.56
N GLY A 54 16.18 -17.59 -13.42
CA GLY A 54 15.25 -18.72 -13.41
C GLY A 54 14.14 -18.58 -12.38
N ILE A 55 13.45 -19.69 -12.15
CA ILE A 55 12.33 -19.72 -11.19
C ILE A 55 12.87 -20.07 -9.81
N TRP A 56 12.62 -19.18 -8.86
CA TRP A 56 12.85 -19.41 -7.44
C TRP A 56 11.55 -19.79 -6.78
N THR A 57 11.54 -20.93 -6.07
CA THR A 57 10.36 -21.43 -5.37
C THR A 57 10.57 -21.36 -3.87
N PHE A 58 9.65 -20.71 -3.17
CA PHE A 58 9.60 -20.63 -1.71
C PHE A 58 8.49 -21.54 -1.19
N HIS A 59 8.82 -22.41 -0.26
CA HIS A 59 7.87 -23.22 0.46
C HIS A 59 7.69 -22.62 1.86
N VAL A 60 6.49 -22.14 2.13
CA VAL A 60 6.12 -21.59 3.44
C VAL A 60 5.37 -22.68 4.19
N SER A 61 5.84 -23.03 5.38
CA SER A 61 5.18 -23.98 6.26
C SER A 61 5.14 -23.44 7.68
N ALA A 62 4.13 -23.80 8.44
CA ALA A 62 4.03 -23.45 9.84
C ALA A 62 4.04 -24.71 10.69
N SER A 63 4.70 -24.63 11.85
CA SER A 63 4.69 -25.68 12.86
C SER A 63 3.78 -25.25 14.03
N GLY A 64 2.77 -26.07 14.36
CA GLY A 64 1.85 -25.79 15.47
C GLY A 64 0.46 -25.34 15.04
N SER A 65 -0.32 -24.85 15.98
CA SER A 65 -1.67 -24.34 15.71
C SER A 65 -1.61 -22.98 15.01
N LEU A 66 -2.23 -22.88 13.84
CA LEU A 66 -2.40 -21.62 13.12
C LEU A 66 -3.72 -20.98 13.49
N TYR A 67 -3.72 -19.72 13.82
CA TYR A 67 -4.95 -18.94 13.99
C TYR A 67 -5.58 -18.64 12.63
N ASN A 68 -4.73 -18.20 11.69
CA ASN A 68 -5.13 -17.89 10.31
C ASN A 68 -3.96 -18.23 9.39
N GLY A 69 -4.07 -19.21 8.53
CA GLY A 69 -2.98 -19.72 7.69
C GLY A 69 -2.58 -18.80 6.52
N ASN A 70 -2.93 -17.51 6.55
CA ASN A 70 -2.60 -16.57 5.50
C ASN A 70 -1.18 -16.02 5.68
N PHE A 71 -0.49 -15.84 4.58
CA PHE A 71 0.77 -15.09 4.52
C PHE A 71 0.76 -14.19 3.29
N HIS A 72 1.58 -13.14 3.34
CA HIS A 72 1.79 -12.21 2.24
C HIS A 72 3.27 -12.19 1.88
N MET A 73 3.56 -12.02 0.60
CA MET A 73 4.91 -11.89 0.10
C MET A 73 4.99 -10.69 -0.82
N TRP A 74 6.00 -9.83 -0.62
CA TRP A 74 6.22 -8.64 -1.44
C TRP A 74 7.62 -8.67 -2.02
N LEU A 75 7.74 -8.11 -3.21
CA LEU A 75 9.02 -7.80 -3.85
C LEU A 75 9.39 -6.33 -3.56
N PRO A 76 10.67 -5.99 -3.59
CA PRO A 76 11.11 -4.60 -3.58
C PRO A 76 10.55 -3.82 -4.77
N ILE A 77 10.56 -2.49 -4.65
CA ILE A 77 10.24 -1.59 -5.77
C ILE A 77 11.15 -1.89 -6.95
N THR A 78 10.58 -1.98 -8.15
CA THR A 78 11.28 -2.41 -9.37
C THR A 78 12.53 -1.58 -9.65
N GLU A 79 12.52 -0.29 -9.33
CA GLU A 79 13.64 0.63 -9.50
C GLU A 79 14.87 0.30 -8.64
N PHE A 80 14.68 -0.48 -7.57
CA PHE A 80 15.78 -0.95 -6.70
C PHE A 80 16.35 -2.30 -7.14
N LEU A 81 15.78 -2.90 -8.17
CA LEU A 81 16.20 -4.20 -8.67
C LEU A 81 17.12 -4.02 -9.88
N SER A 82 18.28 -4.71 -9.88
CA SER A 82 19.22 -4.70 -11.02
C SER A 82 18.69 -5.49 -12.23
N THR A 83 17.75 -6.40 -11.99
CA THR A 83 17.10 -7.25 -13.00
C THR A 83 15.61 -7.39 -12.71
N PRO A 84 14.76 -7.54 -13.72
CA PRO A 84 13.33 -7.72 -13.50
C PRO A 84 13.03 -8.98 -12.68
N VAL A 85 12.25 -8.81 -11.61
CA VAL A 85 11.74 -9.90 -10.77
C VAL A 85 10.24 -9.73 -10.61
N TYR A 86 9.48 -10.78 -10.75
CA TYR A 86 8.03 -10.76 -10.64
C TYR A 86 7.49 -12.09 -10.12
N PHE A 87 6.32 -12.06 -9.54
CA PHE A 87 5.59 -13.28 -9.19
C PHE A 87 4.96 -13.88 -10.45
N LEU A 88 4.98 -15.20 -10.58
CA LEU A 88 4.32 -15.90 -11.69
C LEU A 88 2.80 -15.77 -11.63
N ASN A 89 2.24 -15.65 -10.43
CA ASN A 89 0.82 -15.43 -10.19
C ASN A 89 0.64 -14.36 -9.11
N PRO A 90 0.74 -13.06 -9.48
CA PRO A 90 0.62 -11.97 -8.52
C PRO A 90 -0.84 -11.74 -8.11
N ASP A 91 -1.04 -11.35 -6.85
CA ASP A 91 -2.31 -10.81 -6.37
C ASP A 91 -2.22 -9.26 -6.34
N PRO A 92 -3.11 -8.54 -7.03
CA PRO A 92 -3.08 -7.08 -7.07
C PRO A 92 -3.59 -6.42 -5.78
N ASP A 93 -4.26 -7.17 -4.91
CA ASP A 93 -4.84 -6.66 -3.68
C ASP A 93 -3.82 -6.62 -2.53
N MET A 94 -4.11 -5.83 -1.50
CA MET A 94 -3.22 -5.62 -0.34
C MET A 94 -1.80 -5.14 -0.73
N THR A 95 -1.74 -4.24 -1.70
CA THR A 95 -0.48 -3.68 -2.23
C THR A 95 -0.22 -2.25 -1.78
N LEU A 96 -1.00 -1.73 -0.84
CA LEU A 96 -0.72 -0.46 -0.17
C LEU A 96 0.50 -0.62 0.74
N THR A 97 1.40 0.37 0.68
CA THR A 97 2.66 0.39 1.43
C THR A 97 2.62 1.45 2.54
N GLU A 98 3.58 1.38 3.44
CA GLU A 98 3.83 2.47 4.39
C GLU A 98 4.38 3.72 3.65
N PRO A 99 3.99 4.94 4.07
CA PRO A 99 3.20 5.26 5.27
C PRO A 99 1.67 5.29 5.06
N SER A 100 1.13 4.88 3.90
CA SER A 100 -0.30 5.00 3.59
C SER A 100 -1.20 4.15 4.51
N MET A 101 -0.61 3.16 5.19
CA MET A 101 -1.32 2.30 6.14
C MET A 101 -1.34 2.85 7.57
N ALA A 102 -0.63 3.94 7.86
CA ALA A 102 -0.61 4.53 9.19
C ALA A 102 -2.01 5.02 9.62
N PRO A 103 -2.36 4.93 10.92
CA PRO A 103 -3.73 5.22 11.39
C PRO A 103 -4.23 6.64 11.12
N GLU A 104 -3.35 7.62 11.22
CA GLU A 104 -3.70 9.04 11.19
C GLU A 104 -3.52 9.70 9.80
N VAL A 105 -3.17 8.93 8.76
CA VAL A 105 -3.03 9.47 7.41
C VAL A 105 -4.34 9.39 6.62
N LEU A 106 -4.51 10.30 5.68
CA LEU A 106 -5.49 10.20 4.60
C LEU A 106 -4.83 9.45 3.44
N SER A 107 -5.18 8.18 3.30
CA SER A 107 -4.62 7.29 2.28
C SER A 107 -5.38 7.42 0.97
N VAL A 108 -4.66 7.54 -0.14
CA VAL A 108 -5.30 7.68 -1.46
C VAL A 108 -4.75 6.69 -2.47
N SER A 109 -5.64 6.16 -3.29
CA SER A 109 -5.32 5.48 -4.53
C SER A 109 -5.36 6.45 -5.71
N THR A 110 -5.05 5.96 -6.89
CA THR A 110 -4.87 6.78 -8.08
C THR A 110 -5.86 6.39 -9.17
N TYR A 111 -6.43 7.39 -9.84
CA TYR A 111 -7.25 7.17 -11.02
C TYR A 111 -6.93 8.16 -12.16
N ASN A 112 -7.34 7.81 -13.36
CA ASN A 112 -7.28 8.70 -14.51
C ASN A 112 -8.55 9.55 -14.57
N ALA A 113 -8.41 10.87 -14.43
CA ALA A 113 -9.53 11.81 -14.43
C ALA A 113 -10.17 12.01 -15.81
N GLU A 114 -9.44 11.73 -16.90
CA GLU A 114 -9.96 11.93 -18.26
C GLU A 114 -11.07 10.92 -18.62
N ASN A 115 -10.90 9.67 -18.17
CA ASN A 115 -11.81 8.58 -18.47
C ASN A 115 -12.43 7.91 -17.24
N ASN A 116 -12.12 8.39 -16.05
CA ASN A 116 -12.56 7.85 -14.76
C ASN A 116 -12.18 6.37 -14.55
N SER A 117 -11.09 5.88 -15.14
CA SER A 117 -10.59 4.52 -14.90
C SER A 117 -9.63 4.48 -13.71
N PHE A 118 -9.66 3.39 -12.98
CA PHE A 118 -8.66 3.11 -11.95
C PHE A 118 -7.27 2.94 -12.60
N TYR A 119 -6.22 3.49 -11.97
CA TYR A 119 -4.85 3.32 -12.45
C TYR A 119 -4.30 1.97 -12.03
N ALA A 120 -3.95 1.13 -13.01
CA ALA A 120 -3.59 -0.27 -12.75
C ALA A 120 -2.37 -0.47 -11.83
N GLU A 121 -1.43 0.50 -11.84
CA GLU A 121 -0.24 0.49 -10.98
C GLU A 121 -0.48 1.13 -9.61
N SER A 122 -1.68 1.58 -9.32
CA SER A 122 -2.03 2.08 -8.00
C SER A 122 -2.11 0.94 -6.99
N GLY A 123 -1.63 1.19 -5.78
CA GLY A 123 -1.85 0.28 -4.66
C GLY A 123 -3.34 0.07 -4.40
N ARG A 124 -3.71 -1.17 -4.04
CA ARG A 124 -5.07 -1.60 -3.69
C ARG A 124 -5.14 -2.08 -2.26
N GLY A 125 -6.27 -1.81 -1.63
CA GLY A 125 -6.58 -2.29 -0.29
C GLY A 125 -7.19 -3.71 -0.25
N PHE A 126 -7.83 -4.12 0.80
CA PHE A 126 -7.80 -3.44 2.11
C PHE A 126 -6.49 -3.71 2.83
N GLY A 127 -6.29 -3.07 4.00
CA GLY A 127 -5.15 -3.41 4.84
C GLY A 127 -5.19 -4.87 5.32
N ARG A 128 -4.03 -5.44 5.67
CA ARG A 128 -3.89 -6.83 6.14
C ARG A 128 -4.74 -7.16 7.37
N THR A 129 -4.93 -6.19 8.24
CA THR A 129 -5.76 -6.30 9.45
C THR A 129 -7.23 -5.94 9.23
N GLY A 130 -7.68 -5.88 7.97
CA GLY A 130 -9.05 -5.52 7.61
C GLY A 130 -9.35 -4.01 7.64
N GLN A 131 -8.34 -3.18 7.81
CA GLN A 131 -8.49 -1.72 7.75
C GLN A 131 -8.97 -1.31 6.35
N ILE A 132 -10.00 -0.47 6.31
CA ILE A 132 -10.48 0.10 5.05
C ILE A 132 -9.48 1.16 4.60
N ARG A 133 -8.72 0.79 3.58
CA ARG A 133 -7.74 1.61 2.86
C ARG A 133 -7.79 1.22 1.37
N PRO A 134 -7.56 2.13 0.43
CA PRO A 134 -7.37 3.58 0.63
C PRO A 134 -8.64 4.23 1.20
N ASP A 135 -8.51 5.46 1.71
CA ASP A 135 -9.69 6.22 2.12
C ASP A 135 -10.43 6.76 0.90
N LEU A 136 -9.69 7.27 -0.06
CA LEU A 136 -10.21 7.88 -1.27
C LEU A 136 -9.38 7.49 -2.49
N SER A 137 -9.86 7.86 -3.66
CA SER A 137 -9.07 7.87 -4.89
C SER A 137 -8.94 9.30 -5.40
N ALA A 138 -7.74 9.69 -5.84
CA ALA A 138 -7.47 11.01 -6.38
C ALA A 138 -6.86 10.95 -7.79
N PRO A 139 -6.99 12.00 -8.61
CA PRO A 139 -6.38 12.07 -9.92
C PRO A 139 -4.85 11.93 -9.83
N GLY A 140 -4.24 11.12 -10.67
CA GLY A 140 -2.79 10.95 -10.67
C GLY A 140 -2.23 10.47 -12.00
N VAL A 141 -3.05 10.40 -13.03
CA VAL A 141 -2.61 10.00 -14.38
C VAL A 141 -2.62 11.23 -15.27
N ASN A 142 -1.53 11.44 -16.00
CA ASN A 142 -1.35 12.52 -16.97
C ASN A 142 -1.60 13.92 -16.38
N ILE A 143 -1.13 14.13 -15.16
CA ILE A 143 -1.28 15.40 -14.43
C ILE A 143 -0.31 16.43 -14.99
N SER A 144 -0.84 17.57 -15.44
CA SER A 144 -0.03 18.71 -15.91
C SER A 144 0.68 19.38 -14.75
N THR A 145 1.99 19.49 -14.86
CA THR A 145 2.86 20.15 -13.89
C THR A 145 3.75 21.18 -14.58
N ILE A 146 4.51 21.97 -13.82
CA ILE A 146 5.45 22.95 -14.37
C ILE A 146 6.53 22.31 -15.26
N ASP A 147 6.87 21.03 -15.02
CA ASP A 147 7.91 20.28 -15.73
C ASP A 147 7.30 19.30 -16.76
N GLY A 148 6.04 19.47 -17.16
CA GLY A 148 5.32 18.58 -18.08
C GLY A 148 4.31 17.67 -17.39
N CYS A 149 3.79 16.70 -18.13
CA CYS A 149 2.81 15.76 -17.58
C CYS A 149 3.47 14.65 -16.78
N ARG A 150 2.87 14.32 -15.63
CA ARG A 150 3.35 13.27 -14.72
C ARG A 150 2.22 12.28 -14.40
N THR A 151 2.60 11.02 -14.22
CA THR A 151 1.69 9.96 -13.80
C THR A 151 2.27 9.23 -12.59
N GLY A 152 1.44 8.93 -11.61
CA GLY A 152 1.82 8.14 -10.43
C GLY A 152 0.99 8.46 -9.21
N SER A 153 1.05 7.58 -8.22
CA SER A 153 0.39 7.77 -6.92
C SER A 153 0.90 9.00 -6.17
N SER A 154 2.15 9.41 -6.41
CA SER A 154 2.70 10.67 -5.87
C SER A 154 1.92 11.89 -6.34
N MET A 155 1.39 11.89 -7.58
CA MET A 155 0.56 12.97 -8.10
C MET A 155 -0.79 13.02 -7.40
N ALA A 156 -1.41 11.86 -7.19
CA ALA A 156 -2.66 11.75 -6.43
C ALA A 156 -2.48 12.25 -4.98
N ALA A 157 -1.38 11.87 -4.34
CA ALA A 157 -1.03 12.33 -3.00
C ALA A 157 -0.82 13.85 -2.95
N ALA A 158 -0.11 14.43 -3.92
CA ALA A 158 0.14 15.87 -4.00
C ALA A 158 -1.16 16.68 -4.20
N ILE A 159 -2.05 16.23 -5.09
CA ILE A 159 -3.36 16.86 -5.31
C ILE A 159 -4.20 16.79 -4.03
N THR A 160 -4.19 15.65 -3.36
CA THR A 160 -4.91 15.48 -2.08
C THR A 160 -4.35 16.41 -1.01
N ALA A 161 -3.02 16.52 -0.91
CA ALA A 161 -2.38 17.45 0.04
C ALA A 161 -2.78 18.90 -0.24
N GLY A 162 -2.87 19.32 -1.51
CA GLY A 162 -3.37 20.63 -1.90
C GLY A 162 -4.83 20.87 -1.47
N ALA A 163 -5.70 19.87 -1.66
CA ALA A 163 -7.08 19.94 -1.22
C ALA A 163 -7.19 20.04 0.32
N VAL A 164 -6.39 19.25 1.05
CA VAL A 164 -6.32 19.33 2.52
C VAL A 164 -5.80 20.68 2.99
N ALA A 165 -4.80 21.26 2.31
CA ALA A 165 -4.28 22.58 2.64
C ALA A 165 -5.35 23.68 2.51
N GLN A 166 -6.18 23.64 1.46
CA GLN A 166 -7.32 24.56 1.30
C GLN A 166 -8.37 24.35 2.39
N PHE A 167 -8.62 23.11 2.78
CA PHE A 167 -9.51 22.83 3.90
C PHE A 167 -8.95 23.36 5.23
N PHE A 168 -7.65 23.24 5.47
CA PHE A 168 -6.98 23.81 6.65
C PHE A 168 -7.02 25.34 6.67
N GLN A 169 -6.87 25.98 5.52
CA GLN A 169 -7.02 27.43 5.42
C GLN A 169 -8.41 27.84 5.94
N TRP A 170 -9.46 27.24 5.41
CA TRP A 170 -10.82 27.53 5.82
C TRP A 170 -11.08 27.18 7.31
N SER A 171 -10.66 26.00 7.76
CA SER A 171 -10.98 25.51 9.09
C SER A 171 -10.17 26.21 10.17
N VAL A 172 -8.84 26.21 10.06
CA VAL A 172 -7.93 26.66 11.11
C VAL A 172 -7.61 28.14 10.98
N ILE A 173 -7.19 28.59 9.78
CA ILE A 173 -6.71 29.97 9.57
C ILE A 173 -7.87 30.95 9.62
N GLU A 174 -8.99 30.65 8.94
CA GLU A 174 -10.19 31.49 8.96
C GLU A 174 -11.04 31.29 10.21
N GLY A 175 -10.72 30.27 11.02
CA GLY A 175 -11.27 30.05 12.35
C GLY A 175 -12.60 29.32 12.40
N ASN A 176 -13.05 28.69 11.29
CA ASN A 176 -14.31 27.96 11.23
C ASN A 176 -14.27 26.66 12.06
N ASN A 177 -13.12 25.98 12.15
CA ASN A 177 -12.84 24.86 13.05
C ASN A 177 -11.36 24.84 13.41
N ARG A 178 -10.95 25.59 14.44
CA ARG A 178 -9.55 25.77 14.83
C ARG A 178 -8.90 24.53 15.42
N LEU A 179 -9.69 23.57 15.85
CA LEU A 179 -9.23 22.33 16.49
C LEU A 179 -9.38 21.10 15.56
N ALA A 180 -9.51 21.34 14.25
CA ALA A 180 -9.65 20.25 13.29
C ALA A 180 -8.46 19.30 13.36
N GLU A 181 -8.72 18.05 13.74
CA GLU A 181 -7.73 16.97 13.82
C GLU A 181 -7.72 16.12 12.53
N SER A 182 -6.62 15.42 12.28
CA SER A 182 -6.45 14.56 11.10
C SER A 182 -7.60 13.58 10.88
N ARG A 183 -8.10 12.97 11.96
CA ARG A 183 -9.23 12.03 11.91
C ARG A 183 -10.54 12.68 11.49
N GLU A 184 -10.78 13.91 11.96
CA GLU A 184 -11.95 14.67 11.62
C GLU A 184 -11.91 15.12 10.16
N ILE A 185 -10.78 15.64 9.70
CA ILE A 185 -10.54 16.02 8.31
C ILE A 185 -10.77 14.83 7.39
N ARG A 186 -10.16 13.68 7.71
CA ARG A 186 -10.39 12.44 6.98
C ARG A 186 -11.88 12.11 6.86
N SER A 187 -12.64 12.27 7.94
CA SER A 187 -14.09 12.01 7.95
C SER A 187 -14.86 12.96 7.03
N TYR A 188 -14.49 14.24 6.99
CA TYR A 188 -15.11 15.21 6.08
C TYR A 188 -14.84 14.86 4.61
N PHE A 189 -13.60 14.54 4.27
CA PHE A 189 -13.25 14.14 2.92
C PHE A 189 -13.95 12.84 2.47
N ILE A 190 -14.10 11.87 3.36
CA ILE A 190 -14.87 10.65 3.09
C ILE A 190 -16.36 10.95 2.86
N ARG A 191 -16.94 11.87 3.64
CA ARG A 191 -18.35 12.28 3.47
C ARG A 191 -18.59 13.00 2.15
N GLY A 192 -17.65 13.86 1.72
CA GLY A 192 -17.71 14.58 0.45
C GLY A 192 -17.24 13.76 -0.77
N ALA A 193 -16.85 12.50 -0.59
CA ALA A 193 -16.37 11.66 -1.69
C ALA A 193 -17.46 11.37 -2.73
N VAL A 194 -17.12 11.54 -4.01
CA VAL A 194 -18.03 11.21 -5.12
C VAL A 194 -18.00 9.72 -5.39
N ARG A 195 -19.17 9.11 -5.41
CA ARG A 195 -19.39 7.68 -5.63
C ARG A 195 -19.98 7.44 -6.99
N THR A 196 -19.38 6.53 -7.76
CA THR A 196 -19.92 6.12 -9.06
C THR A 196 -21.07 5.14 -8.86
N GLN A 197 -22.16 5.37 -9.57
CA GLN A 197 -23.33 4.48 -9.52
C GLN A 197 -22.94 3.08 -10.03
N GLY A 198 -23.44 2.04 -9.37
CA GLY A 198 -23.16 0.65 -9.72
C GLY A 198 -21.92 0.05 -9.06
N LEU A 199 -21.13 0.84 -8.31
CA LEU A 199 -20.04 0.33 -7.48
C LEU A 199 -20.43 0.32 -6.00
N ASN A 200 -20.00 -0.73 -5.32
CA ASN A 200 -20.14 -0.80 -3.85
C ASN A 200 -18.98 -0.04 -3.20
N TYR A 201 -19.27 0.70 -2.14
CA TYR A 201 -18.31 1.44 -1.34
C TYR A 201 -18.42 1.10 0.16
N PRO A 202 -17.32 1.05 0.91
CA PRO A 202 -15.94 1.18 0.43
C PRO A 202 -15.48 -0.05 -0.36
N ASN A 203 -14.52 0.13 -1.28
CA ASN A 203 -13.90 -0.96 -2.00
C ASN A 203 -12.38 -0.82 -2.09
N ARG A 204 -11.70 -1.86 -2.57
CA ARG A 204 -10.22 -1.96 -2.54
C ARG A 204 -9.51 -0.99 -3.48
N GLU A 205 -10.18 -0.52 -4.52
CA GLU A 205 -9.63 0.40 -5.52
C GLU A 205 -9.91 1.86 -5.16
N TRP A 206 -11.16 2.18 -4.89
CA TRP A 206 -11.66 3.54 -4.77
C TRP A 206 -11.81 4.02 -3.32
N GLY A 207 -11.59 3.15 -2.33
CA GLY A 207 -11.91 3.46 -0.95
C GLY A 207 -13.37 3.84 -0.78
N TYR A 208 -13.64 5.00 -0.19
CA TYR A 208 -14.99 5.54 -0.03
C TYR A 208 -15.49 6.36 -1.23
N GLY A 209 -14.64 6.56 -2.26
CA GLY A 209 -14.97 7.29 -3.46
C GLY A 209 -13.85 8.21 -3.95
N ARG A 210 -14.15 9.03 -4.95
CA ARG A 210 -13.20 9.99 -5.51
C ARG A 210 -13.14 11.26 -4.70
N LEU A 211 -11.95 11.81 -4.54
CA LEU A 211 -11.70 13.11 -3.91
C LEU A 211 -12.53 14.20 -4.61
N ASN A 212 -13.29 14.96 -3.82
CA ASN A 212 -14.00 16.15 -4.26
C ASN A 212 -14.04 17.19 -3.13
N LEU A 213 -13.29 18.25 -3.27
CA LEU A 213 -13.18 19.29 -2.27
C LEU A 213 -14.47 20.12 -2.15
N GLU A 214 -15.15 20.40 -3.26
CA GLU A 214 -16.42 21.13 -3.27
C GLU A 214 -17.50 20.37 -2.51
N GLU A 215 -17.68 19.06 -2.79
CA GLU A 215 -18.64 18.25 -2.05
C GLU A 215 -18.22 18.04 -0.59
N THR A 216 -16.92 18.11 -0.28
CA THR A 216 -16.45 18.10 1.11
C THR A 216 -16.96 19.33 1.87
N PHE A 217 -16.90 20.53 1.28
CA PHE A 217 -17.49 21.72 1.86
C PHE A 217 -19.02 21.69 1.89
N ASN A 218 -19.66 21.21 0.82
CA ASN A 218 -21.10 21.05 0.77
C ASN A 218 -21.63 20.09 1.85
N ALA A 219 -20.86 19.05 2.18
CA ALA A 219 -21.23 18.12 3.25
C ALA A 219 -21.19 18.76 4.64
N LEU A 220 -20.45 19.83 4.86
CA LEU A 220 -20.46 20.59 6.10
C LEU A 220 -21.73 21.45 6.26
N LEU A 221 -22.30 21.91 5.14
CA LEU A 221 -23.50 22.75 5.16
C LEU A 221 -24.81 21.96 5.35
N ARG A 222 -24.73 20.63 5.22
CA ARG A 222 -25.90 19.72 5.33
C ARG A 222 -26.06 19.10 6.72
N VAL A 223 -25.43 19.65 7.73
CA VAL A 223 -25.51 19.18 9.15
C VAL A 223 -26.55 19.99 9.90
#